data_186f27c958acac12e91996c12c680ece
#
_entry.id   186f27c958acac12e91996c12c680ece
#
_cell.length_a   1.000
_cell.length_b   1.000
_cell.length_c   1.000
_cell.angle_alpha   90.00
_cell.angle_beta   90.00
_cell.angle_gamma   90.00
#
_symmetry.space_group_name_H-M   'P 1'
#
loop_
_entity.id
_entity.type
_entity.pdbx_description
1 polymer ?
#
loop_
_entity_poly.entity_id
_entity_poly.type
_entity_poly.pdbx_seq_one_letter_code
_entity_poly.pdbx_strand_id
1 'polypeptide(L)'
;MHEANGIELSSSEYKELAMLCKAAERGENVDEIANARLLDEDTNVFDQSAVQTYLSLHGHGLVSGHRIYGGFVCTGVTQRGLDFVSDYVKRMIEDEARAKSDRRHDYLVALFGSAIGFALGVIAEHFIGIAAAIRSIAQSPLQG
;
A
#
# COMPACT_ATOMS: atom_id res chain seq x y z
N MET A 1 -12.24 3.93 10.81
CA MET A 1 -13.12 3.75 9.65
C MET A 1 -12.54 4.55 8.51
N HIS A 2 -12.37 3.95 7.35
CA HIS A 2 -11.68 4.54 6.19
C HIS A 2 -12.69 4.67 5.06
N GLU A 3 -13.00 5.90 4.65
CA GLU A 3 -14.00 6.17 3.63
C GLU A 3 -13.36 6.82 2.39
N ALA A 4 -13.62 6.26 1.22
CA ALA A 4 -13.33 6.86 -0.07
C ALA A 4 -14.34 6.37 -1.11
N ASN A 5 -14.72 7.24 -2.02
CA ASN A 5 -15.62 6.91 -3.15
C ASN A 5 -16.96 6.25 -2.74
N GLY A 6 -17.50 6.64 -1.55
CA GLY A 6 -18.74 6.08 -1.01
C GLY A 6 -18.62 4.65 -0.46
N ILE A 7 -17.41 4.16 -0.27
CA ILE A 7 -17.10 2.88 0.38
C ILE A 7 -16.52 3.19 1.74
N GLU A 8 -17.04 2.54 2.78
CA GLU A 8 -16.50 2.55 4.13
C GLU A 8 -15.80 1.22 4.42
N LEU A 9 -14.53 1.27 4.83
CA LEU A 9 -13.76 0.10 5.25
C LEU A 9 -13.42 0.19 6.74
N SER A 10 -13.46 -0.94 7.41
CA SER A 10 -12.86 -1.10 8.74
C SER A 10 -11.33 -0.95 8.67
N SER A 11 -10.69 -0.75 9.83
CA SER A 11 -9.23 -0.63 9.88
C SER A 11 -8.51 -1.91 9.43
N SER A 12 -9.10 -3.08 9.67
CA SER A 12 -8.55 -4.36 9.21
C SER A 12 -8.64 -4.50 7.69
N GLU A 13 -9.80 -4.20 7.10
CA GLU A 13 -10.01 -4.24 5.64
C GLU A 13 -9.08 -3.28 4.91
N TYR A 14 -8.98 -2.04 5.40
CA TYR A 14 -8.07 -1.07 4.82
C TYR A 14 -6.60 -1.51 4.90
N LYS A 15 -6.18 -2.06 6.04
CA LYS A 15 -4.81 -2.55 6.24
C LYS A 15 -4.47 -3.67 5.25
N GLU A 16 -5.35 -4.64 5.08
CA GLU A 16 -5.15 -5.74 4.12
C GLU A 16 -5.12 -5.20 2.68
N LEU A 17 -6.08 -4.36 2.30
CA LEU A 17 -6.11 -3.76 0.96
C LEU A 17 -4.84 -2.93 0.67
N ALA A 18 -4.43 -2.07 1.60
CA ALA A 18 -3.24 -1.24 1.43
C ALA A 18 -1.96 -2.08 1.30
N MET A 19 -1.86 -3.19 2.05
CA MET A 19 -0.76 -4.14 1.93
C MET A 19 -0.72 -4.77 0.53
N LEU A 20 -1.86 -5.22 0.01
CA LEU A 20 -1.95 -5.83 -1.32
C LEU A 20 -1.65 -4.82 -2.44
N CYS A 21 -2.14 -3.58 -2.31
CA CYS A 21 -1.81 -2.50 -3.25
C CYS A 21 -0.31 -2.23 -3.28
N LYS A 22 0.33 -2.19 -2.13
CA LYS A 22 1.78 -2.00 -2.01
C LYS A 22 2.58 -3.15 -2.61
N ALA A 23 2.12 -4.39 -2.45
CA ALA A 23 2.72 -5.55 -3.10
C ALA A 23 2.59 -5.47 -4.63
N ALA A 24 1.42 -5.05 -5.13
CA ALA A 24 1.19 -4.84 -6.56
C ALA A 24 2.12 -3.77 -7.15
N GLU A 25 2.33 -2.65 -6.44
CA GLU A 25 3.25 -1.58 -6.84
C GLU A 25 4.71 -2.05 -6.93
N ARG A 26 5.09 -3.01 -6.08
CA ARG A 26 6.43 -3.62 -6.10
C ARG A 26 6.60 -4.72 -7.14
N GLY A 27 5.54 -5.09 -7.85
CA GLY A 27 5.54 -6.21 -8.78
C GLY A 27 5.64 -7.57 -8.09
N GLU A 28 5.27 -7.64 -6.81
CA GLU A 28 5.21 -8.88 -6.03
C GLU A 28 3.95 -9.69 -6.42
N ASN A 29 3.96 -10.97 -6.11
CA ASN A 29 2.88 -11.91 -6.43
C ASN A 29 1.72 -11.73 -5.43
N VAL A 30 0.78 -10.85 -5.77
CA VAL A 30 -0.32 -10.42 -4.89
C VAL A 30 -1.23 -11.59 -4.48
N ASP A 31 -1.50 -12.50 -5.41
CA ASP A 31 -2.32 -13.69 -5.16
C ASP A 31 -1.66 -14.64 -4.16
N GLU A 32 -0.36 -14.86 -4.26
CA GLU A 32 0.41 -15.68 -3.32
C GLU A 32 0.40 -15.06 -1.92
N ILE A 33 0.67 -13.75 -1.81
CA ILE A 33 0.66 -13.02 -0.54
C ILE A 33 -0.73 -13.06 0.11
N ALA A 34 -1.79 -12.80 -0.67
CA ALA A 34 -3.16 -12.81 -0.18
C ALA A 34 -3.58 -14.20 0.30
N ASN A 35 -3.27 -15.24 -0.48
CA ASN A 35 -3.66 -16.62 -0.14
C ASN A 35 -2.86 -17.16 1.04
N ALA A 36 -1.60 -16.78 1.23
CA ALA A 36 -0.83 -17.10 2.41
C ALA A 36 -1.47 -16.51 3.69
N ARG A 37 -2.05 -15.33 3.62
CA ARG A 37 -2.73 -14.71 4.76
C ARG A 37 -4.12 -15.26 5.05
N LEU A 38 -4.73 -15.93 4.09
CA LEU A 38 -6.02 -16.60 4.25
C LEU A 38 -5.91 -17.95 4.95
N LEU A 39 -4.70 -18.51 5.03
CA LEU A 39 -4.42 -19.77 5.70
C LEU A 39 -3.77 -19.52 7.06
N ASP A 40 -4.19 -20.28 8.05
CA ASP A 40 -3.52 -20.38 9.34
C ASP A 40 -2.22 -21.20 9.16
N GLU A 41 -1.08 -20.63 9.54
CA GLU A 41 0.24 -21.21 9.32
C GLU A 41 0.44 -22.56 10.04
N ASP A 42 -0.20 -22.75 11.19
CA ASP A 42 -0.04 -23.95 12.02
C ASP A 42 -0.93 -25.11 11.58
N THR A 43 -2.15 -24.80 11.14
CA THR A 43 -3.19 -25.80 10.85
C THR A 43 -3.43 -26.02 9.36
N ASN A 44 -2.93 -25.16 8.51
CA ASN A 44 -3.19 -25.11 7.06
C ASN A 44 -4.70 -25.09 6.74
N VAL A 45 -5.51 -24.50 7.63
CA VAL A 45 -6.94 -24.29 7.51
C VAL A 45 -7.20 -22.81 7.26
N PHE A 46 -8.28 -22.47 6.58
CA PHE A 46 -8.65 -21.09 6.34
C PHE A 46 -8.95 -20.34 7.65
N ASP A 47 -8.26 -19.23 7.88
CA ASP A 47 -8.61 -18.28 8.94
C ASP A 47 -9.92 -17.58 8.58
N GLN A 48 -10.97 -17.90 9.33
CA GLN A 48 -12.32 -17.38 9.07
C GLN A 48 -12.40 -15.85 9.19
N SER A 49 -11.57 -15.23 10.04
CA SER A 49 -11.52 -13.77 10.18
C SER A 49 -10.92 -13.13 8.93
N ALA A 50 -9.82 -13.68 8.43
CA ALA A 50 -9.21 -13.25 7.19
C ALA A 50 -10.17 -13.48 6.00
N VAL A 51 -10.81 -14.63 5.91
CA VAL A 51 -11.79 -14.95 4.86
C VAL A 51 -12.92 -13.91 4.84
N GLN A 52 -13.49 -13.53 5.98
CA GLN A 52 -14.54 -12.51 6.04
C GLN A 52 -14.04 -11.15 5.56
N THR A 53 -12.83 -10.75 5.93
CA THR A 53 -12.19 -9.52 5.47
C THR A 53 -12.06 -9.50 3.93
N TYR A 54 -11.56 -10.57 3.35
CA TYR A 54 -11.41 -10.67 1.88
C TYR A 54 -12.74 -10.78 1.14
N LEU A 55 -13.74 -11.45 1.72
CA LEU A 55 -15.11 -11.48 1.16
C LEU A 55 -15.74 -10.09 1.16
N SER A 56 -15.54 -9.29 2.20
CA SER A 56 -16.00 -7.91 2.26
C SER A 56 -15.33 -7.05 1.20
N LEU A 57 -13.99 -7.11 1.09
CA LEU A 57 -13.23 -6.40 0.06
C LEU A 57 -13.66 -6.81 -1.36
N HIS A 58 -13.93 -8.10 -1.58
CA HIS A 58 -14.46 -8.60 -2.84
C HIS A 58 -15.88 -8.09 -3.12
N GLY A 59 -16.74 -8.06 -2.11
CA GLY A 59 -18.09 -7.49 -2.19
C GLY A 59 -18.10 -6.02 -2.59
N HIS A 60 -17.10 -5.25 -2.17
CA HIS A 60 -16.88 -3.86 -2.61
C HIS A 60 -16.19 -3.76 -3.98
N GLY A 61 -15.78 -4.87 -4.57
CA GLY A 61 -15.06 -4.91 -5.85
C GLY A 61 -13.63 -4.38 -5.79
N LEU A 62 -12.99 -4.42 -4.60
CA LEU A 62 -11.64 -3.90 -4.37
C LEU A 62 -10.56 -4.95 -4.59
N VAL A 63 -10.91 -6.23 -4.41
CA VAL A 63 -10.07 -7.38 -4.76
C VAL A 63 -10.82 -8.30 -5.70
N SER A 64 -10.10 -9.01 -6.54
CA SER A 64 -10.59 -10.07 -7.40
C SER A 64 -10.35 -11.43 -6.75
N GLY A 65 -11.25 -12.37 -7.01
CA GLY A 65 -11.16 -13.70 -6.44
C GLY A 65 -12.46 -14.47 -6.56
N HIS A 66 -12.52 -15.63 -5.95
CA HIS A 66 -13.73 -16.46 -5.92
C HIS A 66 -13.86 -17.22 -4.61
N ARG A 67 -15.09 -17.43 -4.22
CA ARG A 67 -15.43 -18.21 -3.03
C ARG A 67 -15.28 -19.70 -3.32
N ILE A 68 -14.65 -20.41 -2.38
CA ILE A 68 -14.55 -21.85 -2.40
C ILE A 68 -15.17 -22.45 -1.14
N TYR A 69 -15.26 -23.78 -1.06
CA TYR A 69 -15.78 -24.46 0.12
C TYR A 69 -14.92 -24.11 1.34
N GLY A 70 -15.53 -23.45 2.32
CA GLY A 70 -14.88 -23.07 3.58
C GLY A 70 -13.91 -21.88 3.50
N GLY A 71 -13.70 -21.24 2.32
CA GLY A 71 -12.71 -20.22 2.17
C GLY A 71 -12.92 -19.26 0.99
N PHE A 72 -11.87 -18.54 0.68
CA PHE A 72 -11.78 -17.60 -0.44
C PHE A 72 -10.41 -17.74 -1.10
N VAL A 73 -10.35 -17.62 -2.42
CA VAL A 73 -9.11 -17.53 -3.19
C VAL A 73 -9.03 -16.15 -3.80
N CYS A 74 -8.02 -15.37 -3.39
CA CYS A 74 -7.75 -14.06 -3.95
C CYS A 74 -6.87 -14.21 -5.20
N THR A 75 -7.24 -13.52 -6.27
CA THR A 75 -6.49 -13.53 -7.54
C THR A 75 -5.80 -12.19 -7.82
N GLY A 76 -5.99 -11.20 -6.96
CA GLY A 76 -5.31 -9.91 -7.08
C GLY A 76 -6.12 -8.73 -6.57
N VAL A 77 -5.56 -7.54 -6.71
CA VAL A 77 -6.23 -6.27 -6.45
C VAL A 77 -6.83 -5.73 -7.74
N THR A 78 -8.02 -5.19 -7.65
CA THR A 78 -8.68 -4.53 -8.81
C THR A 78 -8.16 -3.11 -8.99
N GLN A 79 -8.37 -2.53 -10.17
CA GLN A 79 -8.09 -1.10 -10.39
C GLN A 79 -8.87 -0.23 -9.38
N ARG A 80 -10.11 -0.60 -9.08
CA ARG A 80 -10.93 0.10 -8.06
C ARG A 80 -10.31 0.04 -6.67
N GLY A 81 -9.63 -1.04 -6.32
CA GLY A 81 -8.90 -1.17 -5.05
C GLY A 81 -7.68 -0.24 -5.01
N LEU A 82 -6.91 -0.16 -6.09
CA LEU A 82 -5.78 0.76 -6.22
C LEU A 82 -6.25 2.21 -6.14
N ASP A 83 -7.31 2.57 -6.86
CA ASP A 83 -7.88 3.91 -6.86
C ASP A 83 -8.40 4.30 -5.47
N PHE A 84 -9.07 3.36 -4.76
CA PHE A 84 -9.54 3.58 -3.40
C PHE A 84 -8.42 3.99 -2.46
N VAL A 85 -7.32 3.24 -2.43
CA VAL A 85 -6.17 3.53 -1.56
C VAL A 85 -5.52 4.86 -1.95
N SER A 86 -5.34 5.11 -3.25
CA SER A 86 -4.79 6.36 -3.76
C SER A 86 -5.63 7.58 -3.36
N ASP A 87 -6.95 7.52 -3.54
CA ASP A 87 -7.86 8.62 -3.22
C ASP A 87 -7.97 8.84 -1.71
N TYR A 88 -7.96 7.76 -0.92
CA TYR A 88 -7.93 7.87 0.53
C TYR A 88 -6.66 8.59 1.02
N VAL A 89 -5.49 8.22 0.50
CA VAL A 89 -4.21 8.86 0.84
C VAL A 89 -4.20 10.33 0.42
N LYS A 90 -4.69 10.66 -0.77
CA LYS A 90 -4.80 12.06 -1.23
C LYS A 90 -5.67 12.89 -0.29
N ARG A 91 -6.85 12.39 0.11
CA ARG A 91 -7.74 13.08 1.06
C ARG A 91 -7.08 13.30 2.40
N MET A 92 -6.38 12.29 2.94
CA MET A 92 -5.63 12.45 4.19
C MET A 92 -4.59 13.56 4.10
N ILE A 93 -3.84 13.63 3.00
CA ILE A 93 -2.83 14.67 2.76
C ILE A 93 -3.49 16.05 2.67
N GLU A 94 -4.62 16.17 1.95
CA GLU A 94 -5.36 17.42 1.81
C GLU A 94 -5.95 17.89 3.15
N ASP A 95 -6.52 16.97 3.94
CA ASP A 95 -7.09 17.29 5.26
C ASP A 95 -6.00 17.70 6.25
N GLU A 96 -4.83 17.05 6.23
CA GLU A 96 -3.68 17.48 7.02
C GLU A 96 -3.15 18.84 6.57
N ALA A 97 -3.09 19.10 5.27
CA ALA A 97 -2.66 20.40 4.75
C ALA A 97 -3.61 21.52 5.19
N ARG A 98 -4.92 21.26 5.24
CA ARG A 98 -5.93 22.20 5.76
C ARG A 98 -5.80 22.42 7.27
N ALA A 99 -5.60 21.34 8.04
CA ALA A 99 -5.42 21.43 9.49
C ALA A 99 -4.11 22.14 9.89
N LYS A 100 -3.10 22.14 9.02
CA LYS A 100 -1.80 22.78 9.24
C LYS A 100 -1.77 24.28 9.06
N SER A 101 -2.81 24.89 8.48
CA SER A 101 -2.93 26.35 8.49
C SER A 101 -2.91 26.92 9.91
N ASP A 102 -3.23 26.10 10.92
CA ASP A 102 -3.35 26.53 12.32
C ASP A 102 -2.29 26.01 13.30
N ARG A 103 -1.51 24.96 12.98
CA ARG A 103 -0.46 24.46 13.89
C ARG A 103 0.74 23.88 13.15
N ARG A 104 1.88 24.52 13.35
CA ARG A 104 3.20 24.20 12.77
C ARG A 104 3.84 22.92 13.35
N HIS A 105 4.36 22.11 12.49
CA HIS A 105 5.69 21.47 12.41
C HIS A 105 5.98 20.08 12.96
N ASP A 106 5.33 19.49 13.97
CA ASP A 106 5.96 18.31 14.61
C ASP A 106 5.36 16.91 14.31
N TYR A 107 4.22 16.81 13.62
CA TYR A 107 3.55 15.52 13.41
C TYR A 107 3.79 14.83 12.05
N LEU A 108 4.47 15.50 11.12
CA LEU A 108 4.66 14.97 9.75
C LEU A 108 5.62 13.79 9.65
N VAL A 109 6.60 13.70 10.56
CA VAL A 109 7.69 12.71 10.45
C VAL A 109 7.24 11.31 10.87
N ALA A 110 6.29 11.18 11.79
CA ALA A 110 5.91 9.88 12.35
C ALA A 110 4.86 9.13 11.51
N LEU A 111 3.93 9.83 10.85
CA LEU A 111 2.86 9.19 10.05
C LEU A 111 3.26 8.94 8.59
N PHE A 112 4.15 9.80 8.07
CA PHE A 112 4.70 9.66 6.71
C PHE A 112 5.78 8.58 6.59
N GLY A 113 6.36 8.13 7.71
CA GLY A 113 7.44 7.14 7.71
C GLY A 113 7.04 5.75 7.20
N SER A 114 5.76 5.40 7.20
CA SER A 114 5.37 4.02 6.85
C SER A 114 4.67 3.84 5.51
N ALA A 115 3.94 4.82 5.00
CA ALA A 115 3.19 4.66 3.74
C ALA A 115 3.72 5.52 2.58
N ILE A 116 4.18 6.75 2.86
CA ILE A 116 4.68 7.68 1.83
C ILE A 116 6.21 7.71 1.81
N GLY A 117 6.87 7.41 2.92
CA GLY A 117 8.33 7.27 2.97
C GLY A 117 8.87 6.26 1.96
N PHE A 118 8.03 5.31 1.54
CA PHE A 118 8.42 4.31 0.56
C PHE A 118 8.34 4.83 -0.89
N ALA A 119 7.29 5.55 -1.26
CA ALA A 119 7.19 6.15 -2.61
C ALA A 119 8.27 7.22 -2.81
N LEU A 120 8.56 8.03 -1.77
CA LEU A 120 9.65 9.01 -1.79
C LEU A 120 11.04 8.37 -1.64
N GLY A 121 11.16 7.24 -0.95
CA GLY A 121 12.41 6.48 -0.81
C GLY A 121 12.89 5.93 -2.15
N VAL A 122 12.01 5.38 -2.97
CA VAL A 122 12.35 4.89 -4.33
C VAL A 122 12.78 6.05 -5.24
N ILE A 123 12.12 7.21 -5.14
CA ILE A 123 12.50 8.41 -5.89
C ILE A 123 13.83 8.96 -5.37
N ALA A 124 14.04 9.00 -4.04
CA ALA A 124 15.29 9.49 -3.46
C ALA A 124 16.49 8.61 -3.76
N GLU A 125 16.36 7.28 -3.75
CA GLU A 125 17.42 6.37 -4.18
C GLU A 125 17.80 6.56 -5.65
N HIS A 126 16.82 6.81 -6.51
CA HIS A 126 17.10 7.11 -7.92
C HIS A 126 17.86 8.43 -8.10
N PHE A 127 17.49 9.48 -7.36
CA PHE A 127 18.16 10.76 -7.39
C PHE A 127 19.55 10.74 -6.74
N ILE A 128 19.74 10.00 -5.66
CA ILE A 128 21.05 9.84 -5.00
C ILE A 128 22.00 9.07 -5.92
N GLY A 129 21.52 8.04 -6.61
CA GLY A 129 22.31 7.29 -7.60
C GLY A 129 22.78 8.18 -8.76
N ILE A 130 21.91 9.06 -9.28
CA ILE A 130 22.26 10.01 -10.35
C ILE A 130 23.25 11.07 -9.85
N ALA A 131 23.04 11.62 -8.65
CA ALA A 131 23.94 12.61 -8.06
C ALA A 131 25.34 12.05 -7.76
N ALA A 132 25.43 10.77 -7.31
CA ALA A 132 26.70 10.09 -7.12
C ALA A 132 27.42 9.82 -8.44
N ALA A 133 26.69 9.42 -9.49
CA ALA A 133 27.25 9.23 -10.84
C ALA A 133 27.79 10.55 -11.44
N ILE A 134 27.07 11.65 -11.28
CA ILE A 134 27.52 12.98 -11.74
C ILE A 134 28.77 13.43 -10.98
N ARG A 135 28.84 13.17 -9.66
CA ARG A 135 30.00 13.55 -8.85
C ARG A 135 31.26 12.74 -9.19
N SER A 136 31.11 11.45 -9.56
CA SER A 136 32.22 10.60 -10.01
C SER A 136 32.79 11.05 -11.36
N ILE A 137 31.95 11.55 -12.26
CA ILE A 137 32.37 12.10 -13.57
C ILE A 137 33.11 13.44 -13.40
N ALA A 138 32.64 14.28 -12.45
CA ALA A 138 33.27 15.60 -12.19
C ALA A 138 34.62 15.51 -11.47
N GLN A 139 34.96 14.37 -10.87
CA GLN A 139 36.24 14.17 -10.15
C GLN A 139 37.29 13.38 -10.94
N SER A 140 37.04 13.03 -12.20
CA SER A 140 38.08 12.47 -13.07
C SER A 140 39.09 13.55 -13.44
N PRO A 141 40.33 13.54 -12.90
CA PRO A 141 41.34 14.49 -13.31
C PRO A 141 41.73 14.19 -14.75
N LEU A 142 41.67 15.20 -15.58
CA LEU A 142 42.31 15.21 -16.89
C LEU A 142 43.84 15.03 -16.69
N GLN A 143 44.29 13.78 -16.72
CA GLN A 143 45.69 13.48 -16.97
C GLN A 143 45.86 13.41 -18.48
N GLY A 144 46.31 14.48 -19.02
CA GLY A 144 46.90 14.58 -20.32
C GLY A 144 48.35 14.97 -20.16
#